data_d5b766fc451cd5f8086b0f1ae06bc271
#
_entry.id   d5b766fc451cd5f8086b0f1ae06bc271
#
_cell.length_a   1.000
_cell.length_b   1.000
_cell.length_c   1.000
_cell.angle_alpha   90.00
_cell.angle_beta   90.00
_cell.angle_gamma   90.00
#
_symmetry.space_group_name_H-M   'P 1'
#
loop_
_entity.id
_entity.type
_entity.pdbx_description
1 polymer ?
#
loop_
_entity_poly.entity_id
_entity_poly.type
_entity_poly.pdbx_seq_one_letter_code
_entity_poly.pdbx_strand_id
1 'polypeptide(L)'
;IKFSWKGHPLNRHFKLLFSIIILLPTLLSAQIQDRHLASTVEKYFARNRTAPTIISAEVVDDIMYGRTLKIRIQGHRNSENEDLGFAFGAAAAVANQASNKLEAIWIEMDVRYKAVETTVAVAPAPCSIEAIVHKSRSFGEWWENCLEIL
;
A
#
# COMPACT_ATOMS: atom_id res chain seq x y z
N ILE A 1 -68.64 -19.03 14.70
CA ILE A 1 -67.30 -19.13 15.38
C ILE A 1 -66.46 -17.98 14.89
N LYS A 2 -66.28 -16.93 15.78
CA LYS A 2 -65.44 -15.78 15.49
C LYS A 2 -64.03 -16.05 16.02
N PHE A 3 -63.07 -16.15 15.11
CA PHE A 3 -61.64 -16.19 15.48
C PHE A 3 -61.14 -14.72 15.64
N SER A 4 -60.86 -14.35 16.87
CA SER A 4 -60.22 -13.06 17.21
C SER A 4 -58.73 -13.25 17.21
N TRP A 5 -58.03 -12.62 16.23
CA TRP A 5 -56.58 -12.53 16.22
C TRP A 5 -56.14 -11.40 17.17
N LYS A 6 -55.69 -11.77 18.37
CA LYS A 6 -54.94 -10.82 19.25
C LYS A 6 -53.55 -10.64 18.68
N GLY A 7 -53.27 -9.48 18.09
CA GLY A 7 -51.95 -9.09 17.68
C GLY A 7 -51.03 -8.94 18.89
N HIS A 8 -49.97 -9.77 18.97
CA HIS A 8 -48.90 -9.59 19.91
C HIS A 8 -48.09 -8.36 19.49
N PRO A 9 -47.79 -7.42 20.41
CA PRO A 9 -46.90 -6.30 20.13
C PRO A 9 -45.49 -6.85 19.88
N LEU A 10 -44.93 -6.64 18.68
CA LEU A 10 -43.57 -6.95 18.36
C LEU A 10 -42.63 -6.24 19.36
N ASN A 11 -41.88 -7.05 20.07
CA ASN A 11 -41.00 -6.66 21.15
C ASN A 11 -40.01 -5.57 20.65
N ARG A 12 -39.95 -4.45 21.36
CA ARG A 12 -39.15 -3.25 21.04
C ARG A 12 -37.67 -3.55 20.82
N HIS A 13 -37.16 -4.63 21.42
CA HIS A 13 -35.80 -5.12 21.29
C HIS A 13 -35.52 -5.78 19.92
N PHE A 14 -36.53 -6.30 19.22
CA PHE A 14 -36.37 -6.90 17.90
C PHE A 14 -36.13 -5.86 16.80
N LYS A 15 -36.72 -4.67 16.96
CA LYS A 15 -36.48 -3.54 16.02
C LYS A 15 -35.07 -2.94 16.15
N LEU A 16 -34.48 -2.96 17.37
CA LEU A 16 -33.12 -2.48 17.61
C LEU A 16 -32.07 -3.44 17.05
N LEU A 17 -32.29 -4.75 17.13
CA LEU A 17 -31.38 -5.76 16.56
C LEU A 17 -31.34 -5.73 15.03
N PHE A 18 -32.48 -5.44 14.38
CA PHE A 18 -32.54 -5.34 12.92
C PHE A 18 -31.83 -4.07 12.39
N SER A 19 -31.87 -2.96 13.14
CA SER A 19 -31.14 -1.71 12.78
C SER A 19 -29.62 -1.86 12.90
N ILE A 20 -29.13 -2.70 13.82
CA ILE A 20 -27.68 -2.91 14.01
C ILE A 20 -27.08 -3.77 12.89
N ILE A 21 -27.85 -4.70 12.34
CA ILE A 21 -27.40 -5.59 11.25
C ILE A 21 -27.23 -4.83 9.90
N ILE A 22 -27.92 -3.72 9.69
CA ILE A 22 -27.85 -2.91 8.45
C ILE A 22 -26.62 -1.98 8.48
N LEU A 23 -26.04 -1.70 9.64
CA LEU A 23 -24.88 -0.79 9.79
C LEU A 23 -23.51 -1.50 9.71
N LEU A 24 -23.47 -2.84 9.58
CA LEU A 24 -22.22 -3.60 9.55
C LEU A 24 -21.50 -3.78 8.19
N PRO A 25 -22.00 -3.39 7.00
CA PRO A 25 -21.27 -3.67 5.76
C PRO A 25 -20.39 -2.55 5.23
N THR A 26 -20.02 -1.54 6.01
CA THR A 26 -19.25 -0.41 5.47
C THR A 26 -17.77 -0.36 5.85
N LEU A 27 -17.22 -1.45 6.34
CA LEU A 27 -15.75 -1.63 6.43
C LEU A 27 -15.20 -2.37 5.21
N LEU A 28 -15.74 -2.12 4.01
CA LEU A 28 -15.01 -2.45 2.79
C LEU A 28 -13.83 -1.48 2.73
N SER A 29 -12.64 -1.99 3.04
CA SER A 29 -11.40 -1.29 2.73
C SER A 29 -11.46 -0.88 1.27
N ALA A 30 -11.49 0.43 1.00
CA ALA A 30 -11.55 0.94 -0.36
C ALA A 30 -10.26 0.53 -1.08
N GLN A 31 -10.36 -0.48 -1.94
CA GLN A 31 -9.24 -0.94 -2.75
C GLN A 31 -8.88 0.12 -3.79
N ILE A 32 -7.59 0.34 -3.98
CA ILE A 32 -7.08 1.30 -4.95
C ILE A 32 -7.01 0.63 -6.32
N GLN A 33 -7.74 1.20 -7.29
CA GLN A 33 -7.68 0.75 -8.68
C GLN A 33 -6.33 1.13 -9.29
N ASP A 34 -5.86 0.31 -10.25
CA ASP A 34 -4.55 0.45 -10.90
C ASP A 34 -4.24 1.85 -11.41
N ARG A 35 -5.22 2.49 -12.07
CA ARG A 35 -5.10 3.86 -12.60
C ARG A 35 -4.83 4.92 -11.52
N HIS A 36 -5.05 4.59 -10.25
CA HIS A 36 -4.85 5.51 -9.12
C HIS A 36 -3.64 5.15 -8.26
N LEU A 37 -2.99 4.01 -8.50
CA LEU A 37 -1.86 3.58 -7.68
C LEU A 37 -0.71 4.58 -7.72
N ALA A 38 -0.28 4.99 -8.92
CA ALA A 38 0.79 5.96 -9.10
C ALA A 38 0.48 7.29 -8.40
N SER A 39 -0.71 7.86 -8.65
CA SER A 39 -1.12 9.12 -8.02
C SER A 39 -1.30 9.01 -6.50
N THR A 40 -1.61 7.82 -5.98
CA THR A 40 -1.68 7.59 -4.53
C THR A 40 -0.30 7.57 -3.90
N VAL A 41 0.69 6.96 -4.57
CA VAL A 41 2.09 7.04 -4.15
C VAL A 41 2.57 8.50 -4.13
N GLU A 42 2.36 9.25 -5.21
CA GLU A 42 2.74 10.67 -5.28
C GLU A 42 2.13 11.50 -4.13
N LYS A 43 0.85 11.27 -3.81
CA LYS A 43 0.19 11.92 -2.66
C LYS A 43 0.80 11.51 -1.33
N TYR A 44 1.27 10.25 -1.19
CA TYR A 44 1.92 9.78 0.02
C TYR A 44 3.24 10.52 0.25
N PHE A 45 4.05 10.69 -0.80
CA PHE A 45 5.26 11.49 -0.76
C PHE A 45 4.98 12.96 -0.44
N ALA A 46 4.00 13.57 -1.11
CA ALA A 46 3.66 14.98 -0.93
C ALA A 46 3.19 15.35 0.50
N ARG A 47 2.63 14.38 1.23
CA ARG A 47 2.16 14.58 2.61
C ARG A 47 3.27 14.51 3.65
N ASN A 48 4.43 14.00 3.31
CA ASN A 48 5.53 13.81 4.24
C ASN A 48 6.67 14.78 3.92
N ARG A 49 6.99 15.67 4.86
CA ARG A 49 8.03 16.70 4.67
C ARG A 49 9.45 16.13 4.62
N THR A 50 9.66 14.93 5.14
CA THR A 50 10.97 14.25 5.13
C THR A 50 11.11 13.28 3.95
N ALA A 51 10.09 13.16 3.10
CA ALA A 51 10.14 12.32 1.92
C ALA A 51 11.17 12.84 0.92
N PRO A 52 11.89 11.94 0.22
CA PRO A 52 12.67 12.32 -0.94
C PRO A 52 11.74 12.87 -2.04
N THR A 53 12.31 13.60 -3.00
CA THR A 53 11.53 14.11 -4.12
C THR A 53 11.14 12.97 -5.06
N ILE A 54 9.86 12.74 -5.27
CA ILE A 54 9.40 11.79 -6.29
C ILE A 54 9.53 12.41 -7.68
N ILE A 55 10.09 11.65 -8.62
CA ILE A 55 10.25 12.04 -10.02
C ILE A 55 9.12 11.45 -10.86
N SER A 56 8.84 10.16 -10.67
CA SER A 56 7.75 9.45 -11.36
C SER A 56 7.28 8.23 -10.57
N ALA A 57 6.04 7.82 -10.81
CA ALA A 57 5.50 6.56 -10.35
C ALA A 57 4.61 5.97 -11.45
N GLU A 58 4.71 4.67 -11.69
CA GLU A 58 3.91 3.95 -12.68
C GLU A 58 3.75 2.47 -12.30
N VAL A 59 2.72 1.84 -12.84
CA VAL A 59 2.54 0.38 -12.76
C VAL A 59 2.79 -0.20 -14.14
N VAL A 60 3.70 -1.16 -14.22
CA VAL A 60 4.09 -1.81 -15.48
C VAL A 60 4.04 -3.34 -15.32
N ASP A 61 3.84 -4.04 -16.42
CA ASP A 61 4.02 -5.48 -16.49
C ASP A 61 5.45 -5.76 -16.95
N ASP A 62 6.33 -6.04 -15.98
CA ASP A 62 7.74 -6.34 -16.24
C ASP A 62 7.93 -7.83 -16.58
N ILE A 63 8.81 -8.12 -17.53
CA ILE A 63 9.02 -9.50 -18.01
C ILE A 63 9.63 -10.40 -16.92
N MET A 64 10.49 -9.84 -16.06
CA MET A 64 11.20 -10.61 -15.02
C MET A 64 10.46 -10.59 -13.67
N TYR A 65 9.86 -9.44 -13.34
CA TYR A 65 9.31 -9.18 -12.03
C TYR A 65 7.77 -9.17 -12.00
N GLY A 66 7.13 -9.39 -13.15
CA GLY A 66 5.67 -9.39 -13.24
C GLY A 66 5.08 -7.99 -13.08
N ARG A 67 3.90 -7.91 -12.48
CA ARG A 67 3.21 -6.64 -12.26
C ARG A 67 3.90 -5.81 -11.19
N THR A 68 4.60 -4.78 -11.62
CA THR A 68 5.56 -4.02 -10.83
C THR A 68 5.13 -2.56 -10.65
N LEU A 69 5.19 -2.06 -9.41
CA LEU A 69 5.11 -0.63 -9.12
C LEU A 69 6.51 -0.05 -9.19
N LYS A 70 6.78 0.74 -10.25
CA LYS A 70 8.05 1.45 -10.46
C LYS A 70 7.94 2.88 -9.93
N ILE A 71 8.90 3.28 -9.11
CA ILE A 71 8.99 4.62 -8.54
C ILE A 71 10.40 5.13 -8.76
N ARG A 72 10.52 6.36 -9.28
CA ARG A 72 11.79 7.05 -9.39
C ARG A 72 11.82 8.23 -8.44
N ILE A 73 12.89 8.34 -7.67
CA ILE A 73 13.08 9.38 -6.66
C ILE A 73 14.42 10.08 -6.83
N GLN A 74 14.49 11.31 -6.33
CA GLN A 74 15.73 12.03 -6.11
C GLN A 74 16.12 11.84 -4.65
N GLY A 75 17.15 11.02 -4.40
CA GLY A 75 17.70 10.78 -3.07
C GLY A 75 18.79 11.79 -2.69
N HIS A 76 19.17 11.77 -1.41
CA HIS A 76 20.24 12.58 -0.85
C HIS A 76 21.39 11.67 -0.44
N ARG A 77 22.62 12.03 -0.79
CA ARG A 77 23.82 11.23 -0.53
C ARG A 77 23.98 10.78 0.93
N ASN A 78 23.55 11.61 1.85
CA ASN A 78 23.73 11.34 3.29
C ASN A 78 22.57 10.56 3.92
N SER A 79 21.50 10.29 3.15
CA SER A 79 20.27 9.63 3.62
C SER A 79 19.74 8.59 2.61
N GLU A 80 20.63 7.99 1.81
CA GLU A 80 20.22 7.04 0.77
C GLU A 80 19.39 5.87 1.32
N ASN A 81 19.81 5.29 2.45
CA ASN A 81 19.08 4.18 3.07
C ASN A 81 17.72 4.61 3.62
N GLU A 82 17.65 5.79 4.24
CA GLU A 82 16.39 6.37 4.73
C GLU A 82 15.45 6.72 3.59
N ASP A 83 15.97 7.33 2.51
CA ASP A 83 15.20 7.70 1.33
C ASP A 83 14.65 6.44 0.62
N LEU A 84 15.48 5.40 0.50
CA LEU A 84 15.09 4.12 -0.06
C LEU A 84 14.06 3.41 0.84
N GLY A 85 14.30 3.38 2.14
CA GLY A 85 13.37 2.82 3.12
C GLY A 85 12.01 3.53 3.12
N PHE A 86 12.00 4.86 3.00
CA PHE A 86 10.77 5.62 2.84
C PHE A 86 10.00 5.24 1.56
N ALA A 87 10.71 5.16 0.43
CA ALA A 87 10.11 4.82 -0.86
C ALA A 87 9.47 3.43 -0.84
N PHE A 88 10.16 2.41 -0.30
CA PHE A 88 9.58 1.08 -0.12
C PHE A 88 8.41 1.09 0.87
N GLY A 89 8.49 1.89 1.94
CA GLY A 89 7.40 2.05 2.90
C GLY A 89 6.13 2.58 2.26
N ALA A 90 6.24 3.66 1.47
CA ALA A 90 5.14 4.24 0.73
C ALA A 90 4.57 3.26 -0.31
N ALA A 91 5.45 2.61 -1.07
CA ALA A 91 5.06 1.64 -2.09
C ALA A 91 4.34 0.43 -1.49
N ALA A 92 4.86 -0.15 -0.39
CA ALA A 92 4.25 -1.28 0.29
C ALA A 92 2.86 -0.93 0.86
N ALA A 93 2.70 0.25 1.45
CA ALA A 93 1.42 0.72 1.96
C ALA A 93 0.36 0.85 0.85
N VAL A 94 0.75 1.36 -0.32
CA VAL A 94 -0.13 1.48 -1.50
C VAL A 94 -0.39 0.09 -2.12
N ALA A 95 0.64 -0.75 -2.25
CA ALA A 95 0.52 -2.11 -2.78
C ALA A 95 -0.44 -2.98 -1.96
N ASN A 96 -0.44 -2.82 -0.63
CA ASN A 96 -1.35 -3.54 0.28
C ASN A 96 -2.83 -3.21 0.03
N GLN A 97 -3.12 -2.04 -0.54
CA GLN A 97 -4.47 -1.57 -0.84
C GLN A 97 -4.85 -1.73 -2.33
N ALA A 98 -3.94 -2.23 -3.17
CA ALA A 98 -4.20 -2.40 -4.59
C ALA A 98 -5.31 -3.41 -4.85
N SER A 99 -6.22 -3.11 -5.77
CA SER A 99 -7.30 -4.02 -6.19
C SER A 99 -6.74 -5.25 -6.90
N ASN A 100 -5.69 -5.07 -7.69
CA ASN A 100 -4.94 -6.15 -8.33
C ASN A 100 -3.56 -6.26 -7.67
N LYS A 101 -3.18 -7.48 -7.30
CA LYS A 101 -1.91 -7.73 -6.63
C LYS A 101 -0.73 -7.23 -7.47
N LEU A 102 0.19 -6.55 -6.81
CA LEU A 102 1.52 -6.24 -7.33
C LEU A 102 2.47 -7.37 -6.94
N GLU A 103 3.34 -7.75 -7.85
CA GLU A 103 4.33 -8.82 -7.64
C GLU A 103 5.65 -8.23 -7.13
N ALA A 104 6.03 -7.05 -7.61
CA ALA A 104 7.26 -6.38 -7.21
C ALA A 104 7.08 -4.88 -6.98
N ILE A 105 8.01 -4.33 -6.22
CA ILE A 105 8.25 -2.90 -6.03
C ILE A 105 9.65 -2.63 -6.56
N TRP A 106 9.78 -1.66 -7.45
CA TRP A 106 11.02 -1.25 -8.10
C TRP A 106 11.26 0.23 -7.79
N ILE A 107 12.40 0.54 -7.15
CA ILE A 107 12.80 1.91 -6.83
C ILE A 107 14.04 2.26 -7.61
N GLU A 108 13.98 3.33 -8.40
CA GLU A 108 15.14 3.97 -9.01
C GLU A 108 15.45 5.23 -8.20
N MET A 109 16.62 5.30 -7.62
CA MET A 109 17.04 6.43 -6.82
C MET A 109 18.21 7.14 -7.50
N ASP A 110 17.97 8.37 -7.95
CA ASP A 110 19.00 9.26 -8.48
C ASP A 110 19.65 10.04 -7.35
N VAL A 111 20.93 9.89 -7.16
CA VAL A 111 21.72 10.64 -6.19
C VAL A 111 22.67 11.58 -6.93
N ARG A 112 22.58 12.86 -6.65
CA ARG A 112 23.42 13.89 -7.29
C ARG A 112 24.58 14.26 -6.38
N TYR A 113 25.81 13.98 -6.88
CA TYR A 113 27.05 14.45 -6.25
C TYR A 113 27.91 15.23 -7.26
N LYS A 114 28.91 14.60 -7.88
CA LYS A 114 29.67 15.19 -9.02
C LYS A 114 28.99 14.88 -10.35
N ALA A 115 28.36 13.71 -10.40
CA ALA A 115 27.50 13.25 -11.46
C ALA A 115 26.20 12.73 -10.86
N VAL A 116 25.23 12.37 -11.68
CA VAL A 116 24.03 11.63 -11.23
C VAL A 116 24.39 10.16 -11.24
N GLU A 117 24.28 9.52 -10.07
CA GLU A 117 24.40 8.07 -9.90
C GLU A 117 22.99 7.54 -9.62
N THR A 118 22.61 6.49 -10.35
CA THR A 118 21.30 5.85 -10.17
C THR A 118 21.50 4.50 -9.50
N THR A 119 20.90 4.33 -8.33
CA THR A 119 20.78 3.05 -7.65
C THR A 119 19.41 2.45 -7.96
N VAL A 120 19.37 1.19 -8.32
CA VAL A 120 18.13 0.44 -8.55
C VAL A 120 17.98 -0.61 -7.47
N ALA A 121 16.83 -0.61 -6.82
CA ALA A 121 16.49 -1.57 -5.79
C ALA A 121 15.12 -2.21 -6.09
N VAL A 122 15.04 -3.53 -5.94
CA VAL A 122 13.83 -4.31 -6.21
C VAL A 122 13.53 -5.20 -5.02
N ALA A 123 12.25 -5.34 -4.68
CA ALA A 123 11.79 -6.32 -3.70
C ALA A 123 10.43 -6.89 -4.10
N PRO A 124 10.13 -8.17 -3.78
CA PRO A 124 8.79 -8.71 -3.92
C PRO A 124 7.79 -7.91 -3.10
N ALA A 125 6.68 -7.50 -3.72
CA ALA A 125 5.66 -6.72 -3.06
C ALA A 125 5.06 -7.42 -1.83
N PRO A 126 4.74 -8.74 -1.88
CA PRO A 126 4.25 -9.46 -0.71
C PRO A 126 5.24 -9.42 0.47
N CYS A 127 6.54 -9.62 0.21
CA CYS A 127 7.57 -9.56 1.26
C CYS A 127 7.66 -8.17 1.91
N SER A 128 7.60 -7.12 1.10
CA SER A 128 7.62 -5.74 1.57
C SER A 128 6.36 -5.40 2.39
N ILE A 129 5.19 -5.88 1.98
CA ILE A 129 3.93 -5.72 2.72
C ILE A 129 4.00 -6.42 4.09
N GLU A 130 4.47 -7.66 4.13
CA GLU A 130 4.62 -8.41 5.39
C GLU A 130 5.53 -7.71 6.39
N ALA A 131 6.68 -7.22 5.93
CA ALA A 131 7.66 -6.59 6.80
C ALA A 131 7.26 -5.17 7.22
N ILE A 132 6.81 -4.36 6.26
CA ILE A 132 6.66 -2.91 6.47
C ILE A 132 5.24 -2.58 6.97
N VAL A 133 4.20 -3.21 6.38
CA VAL A 133 2.81 -2.90 6.70
C VAL A 133 2.32 -3.76 7.85
N HIS A 134 2.44 -5.09 7.73
CA HIS A 134 1.92 -6.01 8.74
C HIS A 134 2.87 -6.23 9.91
N LYS A 135 4.16 -5.90 9.74
CA LYS A 135 5.21 -6.10 10.76
C LYS A 135 5.31 -7.55 11.25
N SER A 136 4.93 -8.49 10.40
CA SER A 136 5.06 -9.93 10.65
C SER A 136 6.48 -10.47 10.39
N ARG A 137 7.31 -9.65 9.76
CA ARG A 137 8.74 -9.88 9.50
C ARG A 137 9.52 -8.65 9.95
N SER A 138 10.72 -8.82 10.47
CA SER A 138 11.56 -7.68 10.85
C SER A 138 12.08 -6.92 9.60
N PHE A 139 12.37 -5.63 9.76
CA PHE A 139 12.94 -4.82 8.68
C PHE A 139 14.32 -5.33 8.26
N GLY A 140 15.14 -5.81 9.22
CA GLY A 140 16.44 -6.40 8.93
C GLY A 140 16.35 -7.65 8.07
N GLU A 141 15.44 -8.57 8.41
CA GLU A 141 15.18 -9.78 7.60
C GLU A 141 14.69 -9.43 6.19
N TRP A 142 13.84 -8.41 6.06
CA TRP A 142 13.40 -7.93 4.75
C TRP A 142 14.55 -7.36 3.95
N TRP A 143 15.41 -6.54 4.58
CA TRP A 143 16.57 -5.94 3.95
C TRP A 143 17.57 -6.99 3.43
N GLU A 144 17.83 -8.03 4.22
CA GLU A 144 18.79 -9.07 3.88
C GLU A 144 18.23 -10.12 2.89
N ASN A 145 16.95 -10.43 2.96
CA ASN A 145 16.39 -11.59 2.24
C ASN A 145 15.42 -11.23 1.11
N CYS A 146 14.90 -10.00 1.04
CA CYS A 146 13.92 -9.60 0.05
C CYS A 146 14.40 -8.46 -0.84
N LEU A 147 15.26 -7.59 -0.35
CA LEU A 147 15.78 -6.46 -1.11
C LEU A 147 16.95 -6.90 -1.99
N GLU A 148 16.87 -6.59 -3.26
CA GLU A 148 17.94 -6.76 -4.23
C GLU A 148 18.38 -5.38 -4.75
N ILE A 149 19.67 -5.11 -4.72
CA ILE A 149 20.27 -3.91 -5.33
C ILE A 149 20.92 -4.35 -6.63
N LEU A 150 20.54 -3.72 -7.75
CA LEU A 150 20.98 -4.05 -9.11
C LEU A 150 22.15 -3.18 -9.57
#